data_7598bfbe0d821ef0097f9df5efbad413
#
_entry.id   7598bfbe0d821ef0097f9df5efbad413
#
_cell.length_a   1.000
_cell.length_b   1.000
_cell.length_c   1.000
_cell.angle_alpha   90.00
_cell.angle_beta   90.00
_cell.angle_gamma   90.00
#
_symmetry.space_group_name_H-M   'P 1'
#
loop_
_entity.id
_entity.type
_entity.pdbx_description
1 polymer ?
#
loop_
_entity_poly.entity_id
_entity_poly.type
_entity_poly.pdbx_seq_one_letter_code
_entity_poly.pdbx_strand_id
1 'polypeptide(L)'
;SPVQTTLPRAKFDVTLTLAPQADGAIEGLIEYDADLFDEGSVRQWGEALGCVLEGMTRDAAAPVGSLALSSAHARAARLARSAGPVVELDGPLTVAGLFEAQVARTPQAVALVCEGETLTYAQLEARANRLARHLVGRGIGPEDIVAILLERSEHLVVGLLAVLKAGAAYLPLDADYPAQRLSYMLDDSRAKLLITSTRLAGLLDAGQPALVLDEAALQAQLAREPARALTDAERVRALSPANLAYLIYTSGSTGKPKGAGITIEGLLNYLLWAADYYVPNKKADTVFNLSFAFDASVTQIYLPLLAGATIHLMPA
;
A
#
# COMPACT_ATOMS: atom_id res chain seq x y z
N SER A 1 -13.43 -13.57 60.50
CA SER A 1 -13.02 -12.90 59.27
C SER A 1 -11.82 -13.65 58.69
N PRO A 2 -11.86 -14.09 57.43
CA PRO A 2 -10.68 -14.71 56.82
C PRO A 2 -9.58 -13.68 56.72
N VAL A 3 -8.38 -14.02 57.16
CA VAL A 3 -7.19 -13.22 57.01
C VAL A 3 -6.77 -13.38 55.53
N GLN A 4 -6.91 -12.32 54.74
CA GLN A 4 -6.31 -12.25 53.41
C GLN A 4 -4.79 -12.18 53.57
N THR A 5 -4.11 -13.31 53.40
CA THR A 5 -2.67 -13.38 53.22
C THR A 5 -2.38 -13.21 51.72
N THR A 6 -1.99 -12.01 51.32
CA THR A 6 -1.35 -11.83 50.00
C THR A 6 -0.02 -12.55 50.00
N LEU A 7 0.06 -13.72 49.34
CA LEU A 7 1.32 -14.39 49.09
C LEU A 7 2.12 -13.54 48.05
N PRO A 8 3.42 -13.32 48.25
CA PRO A 8 4.21 -12.51 47.34
C PRO A 8 4.50 -13.20 45.98
N ARG A 9 3.99 -14.41 45.77
CA ARG A 9 4.15 -15.18 44.52
C ARG A 9 2.90 -15.99 44.24
N ALA A 10 2.41 -15.89 43.00
CA ALA A 10 1.38 -16.79 42.49
C ALA A 10 1.87 -18.23 42.48
N LYS A 11 1.04 -19.18 42.85
CA LYS A 11 1.36 -20.61 42.85
C LYS A 11 1.30 -21.22 41.45
N PHE A 12 0.45 -20.66 40.62
CA PHE A 12 0.24 -21.02 39.21
C PHE A 12 0.22 -19.77 38.37
N ASP A 13 0.40 -19.90 37.06
CA ASP A 13 0.40 -18.78 36.13
C ASP A 13 -0.90 -17.94 36.26
N VAL A 14 -2.06 -18.61 36.35
CA VAL A 14 -3.36 -17.99 36.61
C VAL A 14 -4.22 -18.94 37.44
N THR A 15 -4.88 -18.43 38.47
CA THR A 15 -5.87 -19.16 39.29
C THR A 15 -7.16 -18.37 39.35
N LEU A 16 -8.28 -19.00 39.03
CA LEU A 16 -9.62 -18.44 39.22
C LEU A 16 -10.28 -19.15 40.44
N THR A 17 -10.66 -18.38 41.41
CA THR A 17 -11.46 -18.86 42.58
C THR A 17 -12.82 -18.23 42.53
N LEU A 18 -13.88 -19.04 42.60
CA LEU A 18 -15.27 -18.58 42.67
C LEU A 18 -15.88 -19.05 43.98
N ALA A 19 -16.53 -18.13 44.72
CA ALA A 19 -17.18 -18.42 45.99
C ALA A 19 -18.61 -17.90 45.98
N PRO A 20 -19.62 -18.74 46.33
CA PRO A 20 -20.98 -18.28 46.51
C PRO A 20 -21.09 -17.43 47.79
N GLN A 21 -21.81 -16.35 47.72
CA GLN A 21 -22.10 -15.45 48.82
C GLN A 21 -23.46 -15.74 49.44
N ALA A 22 -23.69 -15.27 50.68
CA ALA A 22 -24.95 -15.51 51.41
C ALA A 22 -26.18 -14.84 50.73
N ASP A 23 -25.97 -13.83 49.91
CA ASP A 23 -26.99 -13.11 49.14
C ASP A 23 -27.30 -13.75 47.78
N GLY A 24 -26.64 -14.88 47.47
CA GLY A 24 -26.78 -15.59 46.19
C GLY A 24 -25.87 -15.08 45.06
N ALA A 25 -25.06 -14.06 45.33
CA ALA A 25 -24.01 -13.63 44.38
C ALA A 25 -22.84 -14.61 44.31
N ILE A 26 -22.06 -14.55 43.27
CA ILE A 26 -20.79 -15.30 43.14
C ILE A 26 -19.67 -14.26 43.10
N GLU A 27 -18.77 -14.36 44.08
CA GLU A 27 -17.54 -13.55 44.09
C GLU A 27 -16.43 -14.31 43.38
N GLY A 28 -15.72 -13.63 42.49
CA GLY A 28 -14.57 -14.18 41.73
C GLY A 28 -13.27 -13.46 42.09
N LEU A 29 -12.20 -14.26 42.33
CA LEU A 29 -10.86 -13.78 42.52
C LEU A 29 -9.96 -14.40 41.43
N ILE A 30 -9.22 -13.55 40.72
CA ILE A 30 -8.18 -14.00 39.79
C ILE A 30 -6.83 -13.66 40.41
N GLU A 31 -6.02 -14.70 40.73
CA GLU A 31 -4.61 -14.61 41.10
C GLU A 31 -3.76 -14.94 39.90
N TYR A 32 -2.75 -14.16 39.63
CA TYR A 32 -1.91 -14.35 38.42
C TYR A 32 -0.44 -14.00 38.69
N ASP A 33 0.47 -14.55 37.91
CA ASP A 33 1.88 -14.23 37.94
C ASP A 33 2.11 -12.89 37.18
N ALA A 34 2.51 -11.86 37.93
CA ALA A 34 2.74 -10.52 37.38
C ALA A 34 4.01 -10.39 36.52
N ASP A 35 4.88 -11.42 36.55
CA ASP A 35 6.03 -11.49 35.63
C ASP A 35 5.60 -12.01 34.23
N LEU A 36 4.45 -12.68 34.13
CA LEU A 36 3.93 -13.22 32.88
C LEU A 36 2.77 -12.40 32.29
N PHE A 37 1.92 -11.79 33.13
CA PHE A 37 0.70 -11.12 32.74
C PHE A 37 0.57 -9.72 33.35
N ASP A 38 0.16 -8.75 32.54
CA ASP A 38 -0.20 -7.42 33.05
C ASP A 38 -1.62 -7.40 33.61
N GLU A 39 -1.85 -6.50 34.58
CA GLU A 39 -3.14 -6.34 35.26
C GLU A 39 -4.29 -6.04 34.27
N GLY A 40 -4.00 -5.24 33.20
CA GLY A 40 -5.00 -4.86 32.20
C GLY A 40 -5.53 -6.07 31.43
N SER A 41 -4.64 -6.99 31.05
CA SER A 41 -5.01 -8.25 30.38
C SER A 41 -5.85 -9.15 31.28
N VAL A 42 -5.44 -9.32 32.52
CA VAL A 42 -6.18 -10.17 33.50
C VAL A 42 -7.57 -9.58 33.81
N ARG A 43 -7.66 -8.28 33.94
CA ARG A 43 -8.97 -7.58 34.12
C ARG A 43 -9.88 -7.83 32.91
N GLN A 44 -9.37 -7.76 31.69
CA GLN A 44 -10.15 -8.07 30.48
C GLN A 44 -10.64 -9.52 30.46
N TRP A 45 -9.86 -10.48 30.96
CA TRP A 45 -10.32 -11.87 31.08
C TRP A 45 -11.47 -12.02 32.08
N GLY A 46 -11.42 -11.33 33.21
CA GLY A 46 -12.50 -11.27 34.16
C GLY A 46 -13.81 -10.70 33.57
N GLU A 47 -13.68 -9.60 32.81
CA GLU A 47 -14.80 -8.99 32.09
C GLU A 47 -15.36 -9.94 31.00
N ALA A 48 -14.50 -10.62 30.28
CA ALA A 48 -14.89 -11.59 29.26
C ALA A 48 -15.63 -12.80 29.88
N LEU A 49 -15.14 -13.31 31.02
CA LEU A 49 -15.81 -14.36 31.76
C LEU A 49 -17.22 -13.91 32.18
N GLY A 50 -17.36 -12.68 32.70
CA GLY A 50 -18.65 -12.10 33.04
C GLY A 50 -19.63 -12.09 31.87
N CYS A 51 -19.17 -11.62 30.67
CA CYS A 51 -20.00 -11.63 29.47
C CYS A 51 -20.43 -13.04 29.04
N VAL A 52 -19.53 -14.03 29.15
CA VAL A 52 -19.86 -15.43 28.84
C VAL A 52 -20.91 -15.97 29.81
N LEU A 53 -20.73 -15.77 31.11
CA LEU A 53 -21.68 -16.23 32.13
C LEU A 53 -23.07 -15.58 31.95
N GLU A 54 -23.12 -14.27 31.66
CA GLU A 54 -24.37 -13.59 31.33
C GLU A 54 -25.04 -14.17 30.08
N GLY A 55 -24.25 -14.45 29.05
CA GLY A 55 -24.74 -15.09 27.82
C GLY A 55 -25.33 -16.47 28.06
N MET A 56 -24.64 -17.29 28.87
CA MET A 56 -25.12 -18.62 29.24
C MET A 56 -26.42 -18.59 30.08
N THR A 57 -26.57 -17.62 31.00
CA THR A 57 -27.78 -17.46 31.78
C THR A 57 -28.97 -16.94 30.98
N ARG A 58 -28.70 -16.15 29.93
CA ARG A 58 -29.72 -15.60 29.03
C ARG A 58 -30.32 -16.65 28.09
N ASP A 59 -29.48 -17.54 27.58
CA ASP A 59 -29.87 -18.65 26.71
C ASP A 59 -28.96 -19.85 26.96
N ALA A 60 -29.42 -20.79 27.78
CA ALA A 60 -28.68 -22.01 28.13
C ALA A 60 -28.50 -22.97 26.94
N ALA A 61 -29.26 -22.81 25.86
CA ALA A 61 -29.14 -23.60 24.64
C ALA A 61 -28.24 -22.97 23.58
N ALA A 62 -27.74 -21.75 23.80
CA ALA A 62 -26.88 -21.06 22.84
C ALA A 62 -25.60 -21.86 22.58
N PRO A 63 -25.16 -22.00 21.30
CA PRO A 63 -23.88 -22.59 20.99
C PRO A 63 -22.74 -21.81 21.65
N VAL A 64 -21.75 -22.51 22.21
CA VAL A 64 -20.57 -21.86 22.86
C VAL A 64 -19.89 -20.84 21.98
N GLY A 65 -19.76 -21.13 20.68
CA GLY A 65 -19.15 -20.22 19.69
C GLY A 65 -19.95 -18.91 19.43
N SER A 66 -21.23 -18.82 19.90
CA SER A 66 -22.06 -17.61 19.77
C SER A 66 -21.99 -16.70 20.99
N LEU A 67 -21.37 -17.13 22.09
CA LEU A 67 -21.25 -16.35 23.33
C LEU A 67 -20.28 -15.17 23.12
N ALA A 68 -20.70 -13.98 23.51
CA ALA A 68 -19.89 -12.78 23.41
C ALA A 68 -18.78 -12.77 24.46
N LEU A 69 -17.53 -12.53 24.03
CA LEU A 69 -16.35 -12.35 24.90
C LEU A 69 -16.13 -10.91 25.34
N SER A 70 -17.01 -9.99 24.95
CA SER A 70 -16.92 -8.58 25.34
C SER A 70 -18.27 -7.91 25.23
N SER A 71 -18.50 -6.91 26.09
CA SER A 71 -19.70 -6.07 25.99
C SER A 71 -19.74 -5.31 24.66
N ALA A 72 -20.95 -4.92 24.21
CA ALA A 72 -21.11 -4.09 23.01
C ALA A 72 -20.30 -2.78 23.11
N HIS A 73 -20.26 -2.17 24.30
CA HIS A 73 -19.47 -0.96 24.56
C HIS A 73 -17.97 -1.19 24.43
N ALA A 74 -17.42 -2.24 25.03
CA ALA A 74 -15.99 -2.58 24.93
C ALA A 74 -15.59 -2.92 23.49
N ARG A 75 -16.47 -3.59 22.72
CA ARG A 75 -16.28 -3.86 21.30
C ARG A 75 -16.25 -2.57 20.48
N ALA A 76 -17.20 -1.67 20.67
CA ALA A 76 -17.25 -0.38 19.99
C ALA A 76 -16.01 0.46 20.30
N ALA A 77 -15.57 0.52 21.56
CA ALA A 77 -14.37 1.24 21.97
C ALA A 77 -13.09 0.66 21.35
N ARG A 78 -12.99 -0.68 21.18
CA ARG A 78 -11.86 -1.32 20.46
C ARG A 78 -11.88 -1.00 18.98
N LEU A 79 -13.02 -1.05 18.33
CA LEU A 79 -13.17 -0.69 16.93
C LEU A 79 -12.81 0.79 16.69
N ALA A 80 -13.28 1.69 17.55
CA ALA A 80 -12.94 3.11 17.47
C ALA A 80 -11.44 3.37 17.64
N ARG A 81 -10.75 2.61 18.50
CA ARG A 81 -9.28 2.71 18.64
C ARG A 81 -8.49 2.08 17.52
N SER A 82 -9.05 1.10 16.82
CA SER A 82 -8.41 0.48 15.65
C SER A 82 -8.59 1.31 14.36
N ALA A 83 -9.56 2.21 14.32
CA ALA A 83 -9.70 3.16 13.25
C ALA A 83 -8.66 4.28 13.42
N GLY A 84 -7.85 4.52 12.39
CA GLY A 84 -6.97 5.69 12.33
C GLY A 84 -7.78 6.99 12.24
N PRO A 85 -7.11 8.15 12.45
CA PRO A 85 -7.77 9.43 12.23
C PRO A 85 -8.21 9.57 10.78
N VAL A 86 -9.40 10.10 10.56
CA VAL A 86 -9.83 10.53 9.22
C VAL A 86 -9.12 11.83 8.92
N VAL A 87 -8.29 11.84 7.87
CA VAL A 87 -7.61 13.03 7.39
C VAL A 87 -8.34 13.53 6.16
N GLU A 88 -8.90 14.75 6.23
CA GLU A 88 -9.41 15.43 5.07
C GLU A 88 -8.24 15.92 4.21
N LEU A 89 -8.27 15.63 2.91
CA LEU A 89 -7.22 15.99 1.99
C LEU A 89 -7.55 17.32 1.33
N ASP A 90 -6.80 18.35 1.70
CA ASP A 90 -6.80 19.64 0.99
C ASP A 90 -5.78 19.58 -0.15
N GLY A 91 -6.25 19.59 -1.40
CA GLY A 91 -5.35 19.66 -2.56
C GLY A 91 -5.55 18.55 -3.61
N PRO A 92 -4.50 18.25 -4.40
CA PRO A 92 -4.58 17.26 -5.46
C PRO A 92 -4.87 15.85 -4.90
N LEU A 93 -5.94 15.22 -5.39
CA LEU A 93 -6.38 13.90 -4.96
C LEU A 93 -5.72 12.76 -5.77
N THR A 94 -4.54 12.98 -6.33
CA THR A 94 -3.77 11.98 -7.08
C THR A 94 -2.29 12.09 -6.79
N VAL A 95 -1.55 10.96 -6.86
CA VAL A 95 -0.09 10.95 -6.73
C VAL A 95 0.56 11.84 -7.79
N ALA A 96 0.05 11.82 -9.02
CA ALA A 96 0.51 12.68 -10.11
C ALA A 96 0.37 14.16 -9.76
N GLY A 97 -0.79 14.58 -9.23
CA GLY A 97 -1.02 15.98 -8.82
C GLY A 97 -0.15 16.41 -7.63
N LEU A 98 0.08 15.53 -6.65
CA LEU A 98 1.02 15.83 -5.55
C LEU A 98 2.46 15.96 -6.06
N PHE A 99 2.87 15.12 -7.00
CA PHE A 99 4.18 15.21 -7.64
C PHE A 99 4.30 16.54 -8.42
N GLU A 100 3.30 16.92 -9.21
CA GLU A 100 3.26 18.20 -9.94
C GLU A 100 3.37 19.41 -8.99
N ALA A 101 2.66 19.37 -7.87
CA ALA A 101 2.77 20.39 -6.83
C ALA A 101 4.21 20.45 -6.25
N GLN A 102 4.88 19.30 -6.09
CA GLN A 102 6.28 19.27 -5.66
C GLN A 102 7.22 19.82 -6.73
N VAL A 103 7.03 19.46 -8.00
CA VAL A 103 7.80 20.03 -9.13
C VAL A 103 7.70 21.55 -9.15
N ALA A 104 6.51 22.10 -8.95
CA ALA A 104 6.31 23.56 -8.91
C ALA A 104 7.10 24.23 -7.77
N ARG A 105 7.28 23.54 -6.64
CA ARG A 105 8.05 24.06 -5.48
C ARG A 105 9.56 24.02 -5.70
N THR A 106 10.07 22.93 -6.32
CA THR A 106 11.51 22.69 -6.43
C THR A 106 11.91 22.13 -7.80
N PRO A 107 11.65 22.85 -8.91
CA PRO A 107 11.84 22.30 -10.27
C PRO A 107 13.28 21.93 -10.61
N GLN A 108 14.26 22.63 -10.03
CA GLN A 108 15.68 22.43 -10.30
C GLN A 108 16.36 21.48 -9.30
N ALA A 109 15.66 21.01 -8.26
CA ALA A 109 16.20 20.00 -7.36
C ALA A 109 16.41 18.68 -8.11
N VAL A 110 17.40 17.90 -7.70
CA VAL A 110 17.64 16.55 -8.23
C VAL A 110 16.54 15.62 -7.70
N ALA A 111 15.83 14.95 -8.61
CA ALA A 111 14.81 13.96 -8.28
C ALA A 111 15.35 12.53 -8.36
N LEU A 112 16.19 12.23 -9.37
CA LEU A 112 16.76 10.90 -9.61
C LEU A 112 18.27 10.98 -9.82
N VAL A 113 18.97 9.96 -9.33
CA VAL A 113 20.37 9.65 -9.64
C VAL A 113 20.43 8.20 -10.09
N CYS A 114 20.98 7.93 -11.27
CA CYS A 114 21.15 6.61 -11.85
C CYS A 114 22.48 6.52 -12.59
N GLU A 115 23.39 5.63 -12.21
CA GLU A 115 24.69 5.40 -12.86
C GLU A 115 25.51 6.69 -13.12
N GLY A 116 25.41 7.66 -12.23
CA GLY A 116 26.09 8.95 -12.33
C GLY A 116 25.33 10.04 -13.12
N GLU A 117 24.27 9.67 -13.83
CA GLU A 117 23.37 10.62 -14.47
C GLU A 117 22.32 11.13 -13.46
N THR A 118 21.90 12.38 -13.65
CA THR A 118 20.92 13.02 -12.77
C THR A 118 19.76 13.59 -13.57
N LEU A 119 18.54 13.46 -13.02
CA LEU A 119 17.36 14.18 -13.51
C LEU A 119 16.84 15.12 -12.44
N THR A 120 16.58 16.37 -12.83
CA THR A 120 15.83 17.30 -11.97
C THR A 120 14.34 16.95 -11.95
N TYR A 121 13.62 17.49 -10.97
CA TYR A 121 12.15 17.36 -10.89
C TYR A 121 11.48 17.83 -12.18
N ALA A 122 11.89 18.97 -12.74
CA ALA A 122 11.34 19.50 -14.00
C ALA A 122 11.63 18.57 -15.20
N GLN A 123 12.81 17.95 -15.25
CA GLN A 123 13.17 17.01 -16.32
C GLN A 123 12.39 15.70 -16.22
N LEU A 124 12.26 15.15 -15.01
CA LEU A 124 11.45 13.96 -14.74
C LEU A 124 9.98 14.20 -15.12
N GLU A 125 9.42 15.32 -14.67
CA GLU A 125 8.06 15.76 -14.99
C GLU A 125 7.83 15.87 -16.51
N ALA A 126 8.74 16.55 -17.23
CA ALA A 126 8.64 16.73 -18.67
C ALA A 126 8.65 15.37 -19.41
N ARG A 127 9.53 14.44 -19.02
CA ARG A 127 9.59 13.09 -19.61
C ARG A 127 8.31 12.30 -19.32
N ALA A 128 7.82 12.32 -18.07
CA ALA A 128 6.61 11.63 -17.67
C ALA A 128 5.36 12.19 -18.40
N ASN A 129 5.25 13.51 -18.55
CA ASN A 129 4.14 14.15 -19.25
C ASN A 129 4.10 13.79 -20.74
N ARG A 130 5.24 13.75 -21.40
CA ARG A 130 5.35 13.34 -22.81
C ARG A 130 4.89 11.90 -23.02
N LEU A 131 5.39 10.98 -22.19
CA LEU A 131 4.99 9.58 -22.25
C LEU A 131 3.50 9.42 -21.90
N ALA A 132 2.99 10.13 -20.90
CA ALA A 132 1.57 10.07 -20.54
C ALA A 132 0.66 10.52 -21.70
N ARG A 133 1.02 11.60 -22.44
CA ARG A 133 0.29 12.01 -23.65
C ARG A 133 0.31 10.95 -24.72
N HIS A 134 1.46 10.34 -24.95
CA HIS A 134 1.58 9.26 -25.91
C HIS A 134 0.67 8.06 -25.54
N LEU A 135 0.57 7.72 -24.24
CA LEU A 135 -0.34 6.69 -23.72
C LEU A 135 -1.81 7.08 -23.96
N VAL A 136 -2.19 8.30 -23.61
CA VAL A 136 -3.55 8.83 -23.86
C VAL A 136 -3.88 8.83 -25.34
N GLY A 137 -2.95 9.25 -26.21
CA GLY A 137 -3.10 9.20 -27.68
C GLY A 137 -3.30 7.78 -28.22
N ARG A 138 -2.91 6.74 -27.47
CA ARG A 138 -3.19 5.33 -27.75
C ARG A 138 -4.48 4.80 -27.11
N GLY A 139 -5.27 5.66 -26.49
CA GLY A 139 -6.53 5.31 -25.84
C GLY A 139 -6.36 4.69 -24.44
N ILE A 140 -5.18 4.86 -23.81
CA ILE A 140 -4.93 4.40 -22.43
C ILE A 140 -5.44 5.45 -21.44
N GLY A 141 -6.21 5.01 -20.45
CA GLY A 141 -6.80 5.88 -19.43
C GLY A 141 -7.29 5.11 -18.21
N PRO A 142 -8.19 5.70 -17.39
CA PRO A 142 -8.70 5.09 -16.16
C PRO A 142 -9.24 3.67 -16.37
N GLU A 143 -8.95 2.79 -15.42
CA GLU A 143 -9.28 1.34 -15.44
C GLU A 143 -8.51 0.51 -16.49
N ASP A 144 -7.64 1.12 -17.29
CA ASP A 144 -6.77 0.37 -18.18
C ASP A 144 -5.50 -0.05 -17.43
N ILE A 145 -5.02 -1.26 -17.70
CA ILE A 145 -3.81 -1.78 -17.09
C ILE A 145 -2.68 -1.70 -18.11
N VAL A 146 -1.56 -1.09 -17.68
CA VAL A 146 -0.31 -0.99 -18.43
C VAL A 146 0.75 -1.80 -17.70
N ALA A 147 1.22 -2.87 -18.31
CA ALA A 147 2.32 -3.65 -17.76
C ALA A 147 3.65 -2.91 -17.95
N ILE A 148 4.51 -2.99 -16.96
CA ILE A 148 5.85 -2.39 -16.99
C ILE A 148 6.86 -3.50 -16.70
N LEU A 149 7.72 -3.77 -17.68
CA LEU A 149 8.85 -4.69 -17.60
C LEU A 149 10.12 -3.93 -17.94
N LEU A 150 10.73 -3.32 -16.95
CA LEU A 150 11.90 -2.47 -17.08
C LEU A 150 12.91 -2.77 -15.96
N GLU A 151 14.17 -2.53 -16.24
CA GLU A 151 15.23 -2.49 -15.25
C GLU A 151 15.05 -1.28 -14.32
N ARG A 152 15.71 -1.31 -13.14
CA ARG A 152 15.81 -0.13 -12.29
C ARG A 152 16.63 0.96 -12.98
N SER A 153 15.93 1.88 -13.61
CA SER A 153 16.47 2.97 -14.42
C SER A 153 15.56 4.20 -14.32
N GLU A 154 15.98 5.31 -14.88
CA GLU A 154 15.12 6.50 -15.00
C GLU A 154 13.87 6.20 -15.84
N HIS A 155 13.97 5.30 -16.83
CA HIS A 155 12.81 4.88 -17.64
C HIS A 155 11.72 4.21 -16.82
N LEU A 156 12.09 3.45 -15.78
CA LEU A 156 11.13 2.85 -14.86
C LEU A 156 10.31 3.92 -14.13
N VAL A 157 10.98 4.91 -13.51
CA VAL A 157 10.28 5.96 -12.75
C VAL A 157 9.45 6.85 -13.68
N VAL A 158 9.96 7.18 -14.87
CA VAL A 158 9.21 7.90 -15.92
C VAL A 158 7.97 7.09 -16.33
N GLY A 159 8.09 5.78 -16.56
CA GLY A 159 7.00 4.89 -16.93
C GLY A 159 5.90 4.85 -15.87
N LEU A 160 6.27 4.64 -14.60
CA LEU A 160 5.34 4.61 -13.47
C LEU A 160 4.56 5.91 -13.33
N LEU A 161 5.25 7.06 -13.36
CA LEU A 161 4.60 8.37 -13.30
C LEU A 161 3.71 8.62 -14.53
N ALA A 162 4.15 8.23 -15.72
CA ALA A 162 3.38 8.45 -16.95
C ALA A 162 2.07 7.66 -16.96
N VAL A 163 2.08 6.42 -16.49
CA VAL A 163 0.87 5.59 -16.37
C VAL A 163 -0.12 6.23 -15.40
N LEU A 164 0.34 6.66 -14.22
CA LEU A 164 -0.53 7.35 -13.25
C LEU A 164 -1.05 8.70 -13.77
N LYS A 165 -0.23 9.45 -14.53
CA LYS A 165 -0.65 10.71 -15.17
C LYS A 165 -1.70 10.51 -16.26
N ALA A 166 -1.62 9.41 -17.01
CA ALA A 166 -2.65 9.01 -17.97
C ALA A 166 -3.95 8.57 -17.27
N GLY A 167 -3.92 8.32 -15.96
CA GLY A 167 -5.01 7.82 -15.15
C GLY A 167 -5.15 6.30 -15.15
N ALA A 168 -4.22 5.59 -15.78
CA ALA A 168 -4.20 4.12 -15.85
C ALA A 168 -3.53 3.50 -14.64
N ALA A 169 -3.72 2.19 -14.46
CA ALA A 169 -3.06 1.39 -13.45
C ALA A 169 -1.80 0.71 -14.03
N TYR A 170 -0.70 0.71 -13.29
CA TYR A 170 0.46 -0.08 -13.71
C TYR A 170 0.45 -1.49 -13.12
N LEU A 171 0.92 -2.46 -13.91
CA LEU A 171 1.24 -3.81 -13.50
C LEU A 171 2.75 -3.98 -13.52
N PRO A 172 3.43 -4.06 -12.37
CA PRO A 172 4.87 -4.27 -12.35
C PRO A 172 5.20 -5.73 -12.65
N LEU A 173 6.11 -5.94 -13.60
CA LEU A 173 6.64 -7.24 -13.97
C LEU A 173 8.13 -7.28 -13.65
N ASP A 174 8.55 -8.28 -12.87
CA ASP A 174 9.95 -8.49 -12.52
C ASP A 174 10.63 -9.38 -13.57
N ALA A 175 11.74 -8.92 -14.14
CA ALA A 175 12.46 -9.68 -15.18
C ALA A 175 13.03 -11.02 -14.67
N ASP A 176 13.19 -11.17 -13.35
CA ASP A 176 13.63 -12.42 -12.72
C ASP A 176 12.52 -13.47 -12.62
N TYR A 177 11.28 -13.12 -12.94
CA TYR A 177 10.19 -14.09 -12.94
C TYR A 177 10.27 -15.01 -14.18
N PRO A 178 9.93 -16.30 -14.04
CA PRO A 178 9.81 -17.21 -15.18
C PRO A 178 8.87 -16.65 -16.24
N ALA A 179 9.20 -16.79 -17.52
CA ALA A 179 8.39 -16.30 -18.65
C ALA A 179 6.93 -16.75 -18.59
N GLN A 180 6.68 -18.00 -18.16
CA GLN A 180 5.32 -18.51 -17.97
C GLN A 180 4.52 -17.72 -16.93
N ARG A 181 5.18 -17.25 -15.84
CA ARG A 181 4.54 -16.42 -14.82
C ARG A 181 4.23 -15.03 -15.37
N LEU A 182 5.17 -14.44 -16.10
CA LEU A 182 4.98 -13.14 -16.73
C LEU A 182 3.80 -13.18 -17.73
N SER A 183 3.75 -14.21 -18.60
CA SER A 183 2.64 -14.39 -19.55
C SER A 183 1.30 -14.55 -18.83
N TYR A 184 1.25 -15.38 -17.77
CA TYR A 184 0.05 -15.54 -16.96
C TYR A 184 -0.43 -14.19 -16.37
N MET A 185 0.47 -13.38 -15.81
CA MET A 185 0.12 -12.08 -15.21
C MET A 185 -0.42 -11.09 -16.25
N LEU A 186 0.15 -11.09 -17.47
CA LEU A 186 -0.33 -10.28 -18.60
C LEU A 186 -1.75 -10.68 -19.03
N ASP A 187 -1.98 -11.98 -19.21
CA ASP A 187 -3.27 -12.52 -19.68
C ASP A 187 -4.36 -12.31 -18.63
N ASP A 188 -4.09 -12.66 -17.37
CA ASP A 188 -5.04 -12.58 -16.26
C ASP A 188 -5.43 -11.12 -15.95
N SER A 189 -4.46 -10.20 -16.00
CA SER A 189 -4.68 -8.77 -15.81
C SER A 189 -5.35 -8.08 -16.99
N ARG A 190 -5.34 -8.70 -18.17
CA ARG A 190 -5.77 -8.10 -19.44
C ARG A 190 -5.06 -6.76 -19.72
N ALA A 191 -3.76 -6.71 -19.45
CA ALA A 191 -2.96 -5.52 -19.71
C ALA A 191 -3.08 -5.12 -21.18
N LYS A 192 -3.41 -3.85 -21.43
CA LYS A 192 -3.63 -3.33 -22.79
C LYS A 192 -2.32 -3.01 -23.51
N LEU A 193 -1.28 -2.74 -22.76
CA LEU A 193 0.01 -2.28 -23.28
C LEU A 193 1.12 -2.77 -22.36
N LEU A 194 2.27 -3.10 -22.95
CA LEU A 194 3.52 -3.38 -22.25
C LEU A 194 4.49 -2.21 -22.48
N ILE A 195 5.06 -1.69 -21.41
CA ILE A 195 6.22 -0.78 -21.46
C ILE A 195 7.46 -1.59 -21.11
N THR A 196 8.47 -1.58 -21.97
CA THR A 196 9.69 -2.38 -21.80
C THR A 196 10.93 -1.67 -22.37
N SER A 197 12.09 -2.32 -22.26
CA SER A 197 13.36 -1.91 -22.90
C SER A 197 13.76 -2.86 -24.01
N THR A 198 14.66 -2.44 -24.88
CA THR A 198 15.25 -3.28 -25.94
C THR A 198 15.83 -4.57 -25.35
N ARG A 199 16.46 -4.50 -24.18
CA ARG A 199 17.06 -5.65 -23.48
C ARG A 199 16.01 -6.69 -23.03
N LEU A 200 14.85 -6.24 -22.60
CA LEU A 200 13.82 -7.10 -22.00
C LEU A 200 12.67 -7.47 -22.95
N ALA A 201 12.57 -6.80 -24.09
CA ALA A 201 11.49 -7.02 -25.06
C ALA A 201 11.37 -8.48 -25.55
N GLY A 202 12.50 -9.20 -25.57
CA GLY A 202 12.53 -10.61 -25.99
C GLY A 202 12.13 -11.63 -24.91
N LEU A 203 11.85 -11.21 -23.68
CA LEU A 203 11.42 -12.11 -22.59
C LEU A 203 9.96 -12.56 -22.70
N LEU A 204 9.16 -11.85 -23.49
CA LEU A 204 7.74 -12.11 -23.68
C LEU A 204 7.43 -12.36 -25.14
N ASP A 205 6.50 -13.27 -25.41
CA ASP A 205 6.05 -13.57 -26.76
C ASP A 205 5.40 -12.35 -27.43
N ALA A 206 5.59 -12.19 -28.74
CA ALA A 206 5.27 -11.02 -29.55
C ALA A 206 3.76 -10.67 -29.69
N GLY A 207 2.90 -11.23 -28.86
CA GLY A 207 1.44 -11.01 -28.94
C GLY A 207 0.91 -9.74 -28.26
N GLN A 208 1.69 -9.10 -27.36
CA GLN A 208 1.27 -7.90 -26.65
C GLN A 208 1.74 -6.63 -27.39
N PRO A 209 0.86 -5.62 -27.55
CA PRO A 209 1.30 -4.29 -27.97
C PRO A 209 2.35 -3.76 -26.99
N ALA A 210 3.53 -3.40 -27.47
CA ALA A 210 4.64 -2.96 -26.63
C ALA A 210 5.17 -1.57 -27.04
N LEU A 211 5.63 -0.82 -26.02
CA LEU A 211 6.44 0.39 -26.17
C LEU A 211 7.83 0.09 -25.62
N VAL A 212 8.83 0.13 -26.47
CA VAL A 212 10.24 -0.05 -26.11
C VAL A 212 10.83 1.33 -25.86
N LEU A 213 10.98 1.71 -24.58
CA LEU A 213 11.25 3.10 -24.21
C LEU A 213 12.62 3.62 -24.66
N ASP A 214 13.61 2.76 -24.79
CA ASP A 214 14.98 3.12 -25.22
C ASP A 214 15.16 3.10 -26.76
N GLU A 215 14.09 2.81 -27.54
CA GLU A 215 14.16 2.93 -29.00
C GLU A 215 14.23 4.40 -29.46
N ALA A 216 15.19 4.70 -30.31
CA ALA A 216 15.41 6.05 -30.83
C ALA A 216 14.17 6.61 -31.58
N ALA A 217 13.43 5.76 -32.28
CA ALA A 217 12.21 6.15 -32.99
C ALA A 217 11.10 6.60 -32.03
N LEU A 218 10.90 5.87 -30.93
CA LEU A 218 9.94 6.25 -29.89
C LEU A 218 10.40 7.53 -29.17
N GLN A 219 11.68 7.64 -28.81
CA GLN A 219 12.22 8.84 -28.17
C GLN A 219 12.02 10.10 -29.03
N ALA A 220 12.21 9.98 -30.36
CA ALA A 220 11.93 11.08 -31.30
C ALA A 220 10.43 11.44 -31.37
N GLN A 221 9.52 10.48 -31.21
CA GLN A 221 8.08 10.74 -31.13
C GLN A 221 7.73 11.45 -29.80
N LEU A 222 8.23 10.94 -28.68
CA LEU A 222 8.00 11.52 -27.36
C LEU A 222 8.54 12.96 -27.27
N ALA A 223 9.68 13.24 -27.89
CA ALA A 223 10.25 14.59 -27.92
C ALA A 223 9.33 15.65 -28.56
N ARG A 224 8.41 15.23 -29.44
CA ARG A 224 7.41 16.11 -30.08
C ARG A 224 6.18 16.38 -29.23
N GLU A 225 5.95 15.55 -28.22
CA GLU A 225 4.81 15.72 -27.31
C GLU A 225 5.03 16.91 -26.38
N PRO A 226 3.96 17.67 -26.03
CA PRO A 226 4.04 18.75 -25.05
C PRO A 226 4.53 18.25 -23.68
N ALA A 227 5.48 18.97 -23.08
CA ALA A 227 6.03 18.64 -21.77
C ALA A 227 5.19 19.11 -20.57
N ARG A 228 4.13 19.93 -20.80
CA ARG A 228 3.25 20.40 -19.73
C ARG A 228 2.40 19.27 -19.15
N ALA A 229 1.91 19.44 -17.92
CA ALA A 229 0.97 18.50 -17.30
C ALA A 229 -0.29 18.27 -18.16
N LEU A 230 -0.89 17.08 -18.04
CA LEU A 230 -2.17 16.77 -18.66
C LEU A 230 -3.30 17.40 -17.84
N THR A 231 -4.29 17.91 -18.55
CA THR A 231 -5.56 18.31 -17.94
C THR A 231 -6.57 17.15 -17.97
N ASP A 232 -7.60 17.20 -17.13
CA ASP A 232 -8.66 16.17 -17.14
C ASP A 232 -9.37 16.06 -18.49
N ALA A 233 -9.51 17.18 -19.21
CA ALA A 233 -10.11 17.19 -20.53
C ALA A 233 -9.27 16.48 -21.61
N GLU A 234 -7.96 16.31 -21.38
CA GLU A 234 -7.06 15.59 -22.30
C GLU A 234 -7.04 14.09 -22.04
N ARG A 235 -7.52 13.61 -20.88
CA ARG A 235 -7.61 12.19 -20.57
C ARG A 235 -8.71 11.51 -21.34
N VAL A 236 -8.58 10.23 -21.57
CA VAL A 236 -9.60 9.40 -22.26
C VAL A 236 -10.93 9.41 -21.51
N ARG A 237 -10.88 9.47 -20.18
CA ARG A 237 -12.04 9.54 -19.28
C ARG A 237 -11.68 10.38 -18.06
N ALA A 238 -12.70 10.89 -17.36
CA ALA A 238 -12.52 11.57 -16.09
C ALA A 238 -11.89 10.62 -15.06
N LEU A 239 -10.94 11.14 -14.28
CA LEU A 239 -10.27 10.41 -13.23
C LEU A 239 -11.08 10.46 -11.93
N SER A 240 -11.20 9.33 -11.26
CA SER A 240 -11.85 9.18 -9.95
C SER A 240 -10.88 8.64 -8.91
N PRO A 241 -10.95 9.04 -7.64
CA PRO A 241 -10.17 8.44 -6.56
C PRO A 241 -10.35 6.92 -6.43
N ALA A 242 -11.51 6.40 -6.82
CA ALA A 242 -11.80 4.97 -6.83
C ALA A 242 -11.17 4.18 -8.00
N ASN A 243 -10.59 4.88 -9.01
CA ASN A 243 -9.88 4.19 -10.09
C ASN A 243 -8.61 3.51 -9.57
N LEU A 244 -8.20 2.42 -10.25
CA LEU A 244 -6.99 1.70 -9.92
C LEU A 244 -5.74 2.56 -10.17
N ALA A 245 -4.79 2.48 -9.24
CA ALA A 245 -3.44 3.05 -9.37
C ALA A 245 -2.43 1.98 -9.80
N TYR A 246 -2.52 0.78 -9.23
CA TYR A 246 -1.66 -0.34 -9.60
C TYR A 246 -2.28 -1.70 -9.27
N LEU A 247 -1.71 -2.74 -9.89
CA LEU A 247 -2.07 -4.13 -9.68
C LEU A 247 -0.80 -4.93 -9.36
N ILE A 248 -0.67 -5.47 -8.16
CA ILE A 248 0.47 -6.32 -7.76
C ILE A 248 0.00 -7.76 -7.55
N TYR A 249 0.75 -8.71 -8.11
CA TYR A 249 0.47 -10.14 -7.96
C TYR A 249 1.14 -10.72 -6.74
N THR A 250 0.34 -11.37 -5.89
CA THR A 250 0.80 -12.09 -4.71
C THR A 250 0.66 -13.60 -4.89
N SER A 251 1.43 -14.39 -4.12
CA SER A 251 1.29 -15.84 -4.10
C SER A 251 -0.08 -16.23 -3.53
N GLY A 252 -0.91 -16.88 -4.34
CA GLY A 252 -2.23 -17.34 -3.90
C GLY A 252 -2.16 -18.68 -3.16
N SER A 253 -3.02 -18.88 -2.16
CA SER A 253 -3.18 -20.14 -1.43
C SER A 253 -3.58 -21.35 -2.35
N THR A 254 -4.06 -21.07 -3.55
CA THR A 254 -4.45 -22.04 -4.57
C THR A 254 -3.34 -22.39 -5.56
N GLY A 255 -2.10 -21.90 -5.34
CA GLY A 255 -0.94 -22.12 -6.22
C GLY A 255 -0.86 -21.18 -7.42
N LYS A 256 -1.94 -20.48 -7.79
CA LYS A 256 -1.90 -19.45 -8.85
C LYS A 256 -1.74 -18.06 -8.23
N PRO A 257 -0.90 -17.19 -8.80
CA PRO A 257 -0.80 -15.79 -8.36
C PRO A 257 -2.16 -15.08 -8.47
N LYS A 258 -2.45 -14.18 -7.53
CA LYS A 258 -3.65 -13.35 -7.51
C LYS A 258 -3.27 -11.88 -7.59
N GLY A 259 -3.92 -11.13 -8.49
CA GLY A 259 -3.73 -9.69 -8.63
C GLY A 259 -4.49 -8.93 -7.55
N ALA A 260 -3.77 -8.15 -6.74
CA ALA A 260 -4.34 -7.20 -5.78
C ALA A 260 -4.32 -5.80 -6.39
N GLY A 261 -5.51 -5.25 -6.69
CA GLY A 261 -5.66 -3.90 -7.20
C GLY A 261 -5.77 -2.88 -6.08
N ILE A 262 -4.97 -1.81 -6.16
CA ILE A 262 -5.01 -0.70 -5.21
C ILE A 262 -5.53 0.54 -5.93
N THR A 263 -6.50 1.21 -5.31
CA THR A 263 -7.08 2.45 -5.82
C THR A 263 -6.18 3.66 -5.60
N ILE A 264 -6.43 4.74 -6.34
CA ILE A 264 -5.72 6.02 -6.18
C ILE A 264 -5.88 6.54 -4.76
N GLU A 265 -7.09 6.49 -4.19
CA GLU A 265 -7.32 6.93 -2.81
C GLU A 265 -6.60 6.08 -1.78
N GLY A 266 -6.55 4.74 -1.98
CA GLY A 266 -5.82 3.83 -1.11
C GLY A 266 -4.32 4.10 -1.12
N LEU A 267 -3.76 4.33 -2.31
CA LEU A 267 -2.35 4.70 -2.48
C LEU A 267 -2.04 6.05 -1.83
N LEU A 268 -2.89 7.06 -2.04
CA LEU A 268 -2.73 8.37 -1.42
C LEU A 268 -2.80 8.32 0.11
N ASN A 269 -3.80 7.62 0.65
CA ASN A 269 -3.96 7.45 2.10
C ASN A 269 -2.69 6.87 2.72
N TYR A 270 -2.11 5.85 2.09
CA TYR A 270 -0.87 5.25 2.54
C TYR A 270 0.31 6.24 2.46
N LEU A 271 0.51 6.92 1.31
CA LEU A 271 1.65 7.81 1.10
C LEU A 271 1.63 9.02 2.01
N LEU A 272 0.45 9.58 2.30
CA LEU A 272 0.31 10.72 3.21
C LEU A 272 0.62 10.32 4.64
N TRP A 273 0.11 9.17 5.10
CA TRP A 273 0.48 8.62 6.39
C TRP A 273 1.98 8.31 6.47
N ALA A 274 2.54 7.69 5.43
CA ALA A 274 3.96 7.34 5.37
C ALA A 274 4.86 8.59 5.38
N ALA A 275 4.42 9.70 4.77
CA ALA A 275 5.13 10.97 4.79
C ALA A 275 5.28 11.51 6.22
N ASP A 276 4.21 11.48 7.01
CA ASP A 276 4.24 11.92 8.40
C ASP A 276 5.06 10.99 9.29
N TYR A 277 4.97 9.69 9.05
CA TYR A 277 5.60 8.67 9.90
C TYR A 277 7.09 8.48 9.60
N TYR A 278 7.48 8.35 8.33
CA TYR A 278 8.87 8.05 7.92
C TYR A 278 9.70 9.28 7.61
N VAL A 279 9.08 10.41 7.23
CA VAL A 279 9.80 11.62 6.80
C VAL A 279 9.29 12.86 7.55
N PRO A 280 9.28 12.85 8.89
CA PRO A 280 8.73 13.96 9.67
C PRO A 280 9.45 15.30 9.42
N ASN A 281 10.72 15.28 9.00
CA ASN A 281 11.52 16.47 8.67
C ASN A 281 11.52 16.84 7.17
N LYS A 282 10.65 16.24 6.37
CA LYS A 282 10.37 16.56 4.96
C LYS A 282 11.54 16.43 3.96
N LYS A 283 12.67 15.78 4.31
CA LYS A 283 13.73 15.40 3.36
C LYS A 283 14.41 14.12 3.83
N ALA A 284 14.28 13.07 3.05
CA ALA A 284 15.07 11.86 3.19
C ALA A 284 15.34 11.30 1.80
N ASP A 285 16.56 11.47 1.29
CA ASP A 285 17.01 10.79 0.08
C ASP A 285 16.92 9.29 0.30
N THR A 286 16.50 8.57 -0.74
CA THR A 286 16.20 7.14 -0.65
C THR A 286 17.00 6.37 -1.68
N VAL A 287 17.49 5.19 -1.27
CA VAL A 287 18.06 4.22 -2.19
C VAL A 287 16.95 3.27 -2.65
N PHE A 288 16.71 3.20 -3.95
CA PHE A 288 15.79 2.24 -4.52
C PHE A 288 16.53 0.98 -4.98
N ASN A 289 16.37 -0.10 -4.23
CA ASN A 289 17.04 -1.39 -4.43
C ASN A 289 16.09 -2.60 -4.38
N LEU A 290 14.81 -2.39 -4.08
CA LEU A 290 13.80 -3.45 -4.07
C LEU A 290 13.31 -3.78 -5.49
N SER A 291 12.75 -4.99 -5.67
CA SER A 291 11.91 -5.25 -6.83
C SER A 291 10.66 -4.37 -6.78
N PHE A 292 10.36 -3.67 -7.88
CA PHE A 292 9.16 -2.83 -7.95
C PHE A 292 7.86 -3.62 -8.11
N ALA A 293 7.96 -4.95 -8.25
CA ALA A 293 6.82 -5.87 -8.19
C ALA A 293 6.32 -6.15 -6.76
N PHE A 294 6.95 -5.56 -5.73
CA PHE A 294 6.49 -5.58 -4.34
C PHE A 294 5.96 -4.21 -3.91
N ASP A 295 4.92 -4.20 -3.10
CA ASP A 295 4.26 -3.00 -2.60
C ASP A 295 5.16 -2.06 -1.78
N ALA A 296 6.17 -2.59 -1.08
CA ALA A 296 7.16 -1.79 -0.37
C ALA A 296 7.93 -0.81 -1.29
N SER A 297 8.03 -1.10 -2.59
CA SER A 297 8.66 -0.22 -3.59
C SER A 297 7.93 1.12 -3.72
N VAL A 298 6.63 1.14 -3.48
CA VAL A 298 5.78 2.35 -3.50
C VAL A 298 6.33 3.42 -2.57
N THR A 299 6.77 3.03 -1.36
CA THR A 299 7.40 3.93 -0.39
C THR A 299 8.73 4.47 -0.91
N GLN A 300 9.58 3.61 -1.48
CA GLN A 300 10.91 4.02 -1.96
C GLN A 300 10.85 4.89 -3.21
N ILE A 301 9.77 4.81 -4.00
CA ILE A 301 9.62 5.57 -5.24
C ILE A 301 8.84 6.87 -5.02
N TYR A 302 7.61 6.77 -4.50
CA TYR A 302 6.74 7.95 -4.46
C TYR A 302 7.01 8.85 -3.26
N LEU A 303 7.29 8.29 -2.09
CA LEU A 303 7.47 9.10 -0.88
C LEU A 303 8.58 10.16 -1.03
N PRO A 304 9.82 9.83 -1.48
CA PRO A 304 10.86 10.84 -1.68
C PRO A 304 10.47 11.87 -2.74
N LEU A 305 9.82 11.47 -3.83
CA LEU A 305 9.36 12.39 -4.88
C LEU A 305 8.32 13.39 -4.38
N LEU A 306 7.41 12.98 -3.50
CA LEU A 306 6.42 13.86 -2.89
C LEU A 306 7.03 14.77 -1.82
N ALA A 307 8.12 14.34 -1.18
CA ALA A 307 8.84 15.09 -0.16
C ALA A 307 9.90 16.07 -0.71
N GLY A 308 10.16 16.07 -2.01
CA GLY A 308 11.21 16.90 -2.64
C GLY A 308 12.63 16.37 -2.41
N ALA A 309 12.78 15.08 -2.15
CA ALA A 309 14.02 14.36 -1.93
C ALA A 309 14.51 13.65 -3.20
N THR A 310 15.70 13.06 -3.15
CA THR A 310 16.34 12.38 -4.27
C THR A 310 16.19 10.86 -4.15
N ILE A 311 15.88 10.18 -5.26
CA ILE A 311 15.96 8.73 -5.36
C ILE A 311 17.30 8.34 -6.01
N HIS A 312 18.07 7.53 -5.33
CA HIS A 312 19.27 6.88 -5.87
C HIS A 312 18.89 5.49 -6.36
N LEU A 313 18.86 5.33 -7.69
CA LEU A 313 18.53 4.04 -8.32
C LEU A 313 19.78 3.15 -8.31
N MET A 314 19.69 2.00 -7.68
CA MET A 314 20.73 0.98 -7.71
C MET A 314 20.47 0.05 -8.89
N PRO A 315 21.35 -0.07 -9.88
CA PRO A 315 21.22 -1.04 -10.95
C PRO A 315 21.00 -2.46 -10.41
N ALA A 316 20.36 -3.31 -11.23
CA ALA A 316 20.08 -4.71 -10.86
C ALA A 316 21.36 -5.55 -10.97
#